data_51aa2202b1b7d51ebd9ca358a1e19dd5
#
_entry.id   51aa2202b1b7d51ebd9ca358a1e19dd5
#
_cell.length_a   1.000
_cell.length_b   1.000
_cell.length_c   1.000
_cell.angle_alpha   90.00
_cell.angle_beta   90.00
_cell.angle_gamma   90.00
#
_symmetry.space_group_name_H-M   'P 1'
#
loop_
_entity.id
_entity.type
_entity.pdbx_description
1 polymer ?
#
loop_
_entity_poly.entity_id
_entity_poly.type
_entity_poly.pdbx_seq_one_letter_code
_entity_poly.pdbx_strand_id
1 'polypeptide(L)'
;MTQAIATMRNQTLHISHSQLFTYLNCGLKFWFAYVQGLPKEHSSISLHFGKAMHTGIETFYLALKESGKKPPLELMEAAVSSKLYQSLELESAPLLFKKDMPDTASAVALGKRMLEVFHQEAEIDGFRVEAVEMPLAANLYNHRGELMDIQLVGVLDLLIRDSQGNLTAVDHKTSRQAKSQADVDGDLQLTAYSYLLAANKRVFPKAEVRCQFNVIRKLKTPKLETYQTTRGPVARKRFAKLCATVLSGIDNQVYLPCRSWLCADCEYAAACKEW
;
A
#
# COMPACT_ATOMS: atom_id res chain seq x y z
N MET A 1 14.06 3.63 -25.27
CA MET A 1 14.15 4.07 -23.86
C MET A 1 13.57 5.48 -23.77
N THR A 2 12.38 5.61 -23.22
CA THR A 2 11.68 6.90 -23.13
C THR A 2 12.36 7.82 -22.11
N GLN A 3 12.26 9.15 -22.30
CA GLN A 3 12.81 10.18 -21.40
C GLN A 3 12.40 9.99 -19.92
N ALA A 4 11.22 9.41 -19.64
CA ALA A 4 10.76 9.11 -18.30
C ALA A 4 11.64 8.09 -17.54
N ILE A 5 12.22 7.13 -18.27
CA ILE A 5 13.22 6.18 -17.76
C ILE A 5 14.62 6.82 -17.74
N ALA A 6 14.87 7.80 -18.62
CA ALA A 6 16.16 8.47 -18.76
C ALA A 6 16.47 9.49 -17.66
N THR A 7 15.46 10.09 -17.02
CA THR A 7 15.66 11.04 -15.90
C THR A 7 16.15 10.33 -14.62
N MET A 8 16.08 9.00 -14.57
CA MET A 8 16.56 8.17 -13.45
C MET A 8 17.97 7.60 -13.67
N ARG A 9 18.76 8.11 -14.61
CA ARG A 9 20.06 7.54 -15.02
C ARG A 9 21.15 7.44 -13.94
N ASN A 10 20.90 7.95 -12.72
CA ASN A 10 21.79 7.75 -11.57
C ASN A 10 21.15 6.99 -10.39
N GLN A 11 19.93 6.44 -10.55
CA GLN A 11 19.29 5.57 -9.56
C GLN A 11 18.88 4.27 -10.23
N THR A 12 18.95 3.17 -9.50
CA THR A 12 18.43 1.87 -9.95
C THR A 12 16.98 2.05 -10.38
N LEU A 13 16.62 1.69 -11.61
CA LEU A 13 15.25 1.74 -12.10
C LEU A 13 14.37 0.90 -11.19
N HIS A 14 13.25 1.44 -10.75
CA HIS A 14 12.34 0.72 -9.88
C HIS A 14 10.87 0.96 -10.23
N ILE A 15 10.04 0.00 -9.85
CA ILE A 15 8.59 0.10 -9.89
C ILE A 15 8.01 -0.37 -8.57
N SER A 16 7.04 0.35 -8.03
CA SER A 16 6.31 -0.04 -6.82
C SER A 16 4.98 -0.71 -7.15
N HIS A 17 4.40 -1.41 -6.16
CA HIS A 17 3.03 -1.93 -6.28
C HIS A 17 2.03 -0.80 -6.63
N SER A 18 2.14 0.37 -6.01
CA SER A 18 1.23 1.50 -6.27
C SER A 18 1.31 2.00 -7.72
N GLN A 19 2.51 2.02 -8.31
CA GLN A 19 2.70 2.35 -9.72
C GLN A 19 2.10 1.29 -10.63
N LEU A 20 2.33 0.00 -10.35
CA LEU A 20 1.71 -1.12 -11.06
C LEU A 20 0.19 -1.03 -11.01
N PHE A 21 -0.36 -0.80 -9.82
CA PHE A 21 -1.80 -0.66 -9.60
C PHE A 21 -2.38 0.52 -10.37
N THR A 22 -1.68 1.65 -10.39
CA THR A 22 -2.12 2.83 -11.17
C THR A 22 -2.17 2.51 -12.66
N TYR A 23 -1.12 1.88 -13.22
CA TYR A 23 -1.09 1.50 -14.64
C TYR A 23 -2.22 0.53 -15.00
N LEU A 24 -2.43 -0.50 -14.18
CA LEU A 24 -3.46 -1.52 -14.40
C LEU A 24 -4.88 -0.95 -14.32
N ASN A 25 -5.13 0.04 -13.48
CA ASN A 25 -6.43 0.69 -13.38
C ASN A 25 -6.65 1.73 -14.49
N CYS A 26 -5.63 2.47 -14.86
CA CYS A 26 -5.68 3.44 -15.94
C CYS A 26 -4.27 3.80 -16.41
N GLY A 27 -3.87 3.32 -17.57
CA GLY A 27 -2.58 3.62 -18.17
C GLY A 27 -2.37 5.11 -18.41
N LEU A 28 -3.43 5.83 -18.81
CA LEU A 28 -3.37 7.27 -19.03
C LEU A 28 -3.12 8.05 -17.71
N LYS A 29 -3.76 7.65 -16.60
CA LYS A 29 -3.48 8.22 -15.28
C LYS A 29 -2.02 7.97 -14.87
N PHE A 30 -1.49 6.77 -15.13
CA PHE A 30 -0.08 6.47 -14.89
C PHE A 30 0.83 7.41 -15.71
N TRP A 31 0.51 7.61 -16.97
CA TRP A 31 1.27 8.50 -17.86
C TRP A 31 1.31 9.93 -17.34
N PHE A 32 0.16 10.52 -16.97
CA PHE A 32 0.10 11.84 -16.38
C PHE A 32 0.94 11.97 -15.11
N ALA A 33 0.80 10.97 -14.21
CA ALA A 33 1.42 11.01 -12.89
C ALA A 33 2.93 10.75 -12.90
N TYR A 34 3.38 9.75 -13.67
CA TYR A 34 4.74 9.22 -13.55
C TYR A 34 5.62 9.43 -14.78
N VAL A 35 5.04 9.73 -15.92
CA VAL A 35 5.79 9.98 -17.16
C VAL A 35 5.86 11.47 -17.45
N GLN A 36 4.73 12.16 -17.45
CA GLN A 36 4.67 13.61 -17.66
C GLN A 36 4.92 14.41 -16.37
N GLY A 37 4.63 13.85 -15.20
CA GLY A 37 4.76 14.56 -13.94
C GLY A 37 3.79 15.73 -13.80
N LEU A 38 2.57 15.61 -14.35
CA LEU A 38 1.59 16.69 -14.27
C LEU A 38 1.21 16.97 -12.81
N PRO A 39 0.99 18.24 -12.46
CA PRO A 39 0.47 18.60 -11.15
C PRO A 39 -0.94 18.02 -10.99
N LYS A 40 -1.27 17.61 -9.77
CA LYS A 40 -2.61 17.12 -9.45
C LYS A 40 -3.58 18.29 -9.33
N GLU A 41 -4.78 18.12 -9.86
CA GLU A 41 -5.87 19.09 -9.72
C GLU A 41 -6.35 19.19 -8.25
N HIS A 42 -6.25 18.08 -7.51
CA HIS A 42 -6.58 18.01 -6.09
C HIS A 42 -5.91 16.81 -5.42
N SER A 43 -5.85 16.84 -4.10
CA SER A 43 -5.40 15.71 -3.25
C SER A 43 -6.51 15.27 -2.31
N SER A 44 -6.82 13.98 -2.28
CA SER A 44 -7.91 13.49 -1.44
C SER A 44 -7.50 13.42 0.02
N ILE A 45 -8.33 13.95 0.93
CA ILE A 45 -8.17 13.79 2.39
C ILE A 45 -8.00 12.31 2.78
N SER A 46 -8.60 11.37 2.04
CA SER A 46 -8.49 9.94 2.31
C SER A 46 -7.07 9.41 2.16
N LEU A 47 -6.24 9.99 1.28
CA LEU A 47 -4.83 9.62 1.13
C LEU A 47 -4.03 10.05 2.36
N HIS A 48 -4.19 11.28 2.81
CA HIS A 48 -3.51 11.84 3.99
C HIS A 48 -3.95 11.11 5.26
N PHE A 49 -5.25 10.86 5.38
CA PHE A 49 -5.82 10.09 6.47
C PHE A 49 -5.25 8.65 6.53
N GLY A 50 -5.18 7.96 5.39
CA GLY A 50 -4.58 6.62 5.32
C GLY A 50 -3.14 6.62 5.83
N LYS A 51 -2.30 7.54 5.33
CA LYS A 51 -0.91 7.70 5.78
C LYS A 51 -0.80 7.97 7.28
N ALA A 52 -1.66 8.84 7.80
CA ALA A 52 -1.68 9.16 9.23
C ALA A 52 -2.07 7.92 10.07
N MET A 53 -3.08 7.16 9.64
CA MET A 53 -3.48 5.92 10.32
C MET A 53 -2.37 4.88 10.35
N HIS A 54 -1.60 4.72 9.25
CA HIS A 54 -0.42 3.85 9.24
C HIS A 54 0.59 4.29 10.30
N THR A 55 0.89 5.59 10.45
CA THR A 55 1.82 6.07 11.49
C THR A 55 1.34 5.73 12.91
N GLY A 56 0.03 5.83 13.19
CA GLY A 56 -0.51 5.41 14.50
C GLY A 56 -0.38 3.91 14.74
N ILE A 57 -0.64 3.09 13.72
CA ILE A 57 -0.50 1.63 13.81
C ILE A 57 0.97 1.22 13.89
N GLU A 58 1.85 1.89 13.15
CA GLU A 58 3.31 1.75 13.26
C GLU A 58 3.78 1.98 14.71
N THR A 59 3.31 3.06 15.35
CA THR A 59 3.61 3.36 16.76
C THR A 59 3.22 2.20 17.68
N PHE A 60 2.07 1.57 17.43
CA PHE A 60 1.61 0.40 18.18
C PHE A 60 2.57 -0.78 18.06
N TYR A 61 2.92 -1.18 16.84
CA TYR A 61 3.76 -2.35 16.63
C TYR A 61 5.24 -2.13 16.96
N LEU A 62 5.75 -0.90 16.87
CA LEU A 62 7.08 -0.57 17.36
C LEU A 62 7.15 -0.74 18.89
N ALA A 63 6.19 -0.19 19.62
CA ALA A 63 6.15 -0.36 21.08
C ALA A 63 5.98 -1.83 21.49
N LEU A 64 5.13 -2.57 20.78
CA LEU A 64 4.94 -4.01 21.00
C LEU A 64 6.25 -4.79 20.75
N LYS A 65 6.99 -4.44 19.70
CA LYS A 65 8.28 -5.04 19.37
C LYS A 65 9.35 -4.79 20.44
N GLU A 66 9.36 -3.59 20.99
CA GLU A 66 10.39 -3.17 21.98
C GLU A 66 10.07 -3.66 23.38
N SER A 67 8.82 -3.57 23.82
CA SER A 67 8.43 -3.80 25.21
C SER A 67 7.55 -5.03 25.43
N GLY A 68 7.04 -5.64 24.37
CA GLY A 68 6.04 -6.71 24.46
C GLY A 68 4.65 -6.24 24.94
N LYS A 69 4.41 -4.92 25.00
CA LYS A 69 3.15 -4.33 25.52
C LYS A 69 2.56 -3.35 24.54
N LYS A 70 1.23 -3.22 24.58
CA LYS A 70 0.52 -2.15 23.86
C LYS A 70 0.97 -0.78 24.39
N PRO A 71 1.21 0.22 23.52
CA PRO A 71 1.47 1.58 23.97
C PRO A 71 0.20 2.20 24.55
N PRO A 72 0.29 3.31 25.32
CA PRO A 72 -0.86 4.15 25.62
C PRO A 72 -1.56 4.61 24.34
N LEU A 73 -2.90 4.61 24.33
CA LEU A 73 -3.70 5.00 23.17
C LEU A 73 -3.37 6.44 22.72
N GLU A 74 -3.11 7.32 23.68
CA GLU A 74 -2.81 8.74 23.47
C GLU A 74 -1.56 8.95 22.59
N LEU A 75 -0.57 8.05 22.67
CA LEU A 75 0.62 8.10 21.81
C LEU A 75 0.26 7.84 20.34
N MET A 76 -0.60 6.85 20.09
CA MET A 76 -1.08 6.55 18.74
C MET A 76 -1.92 7.70 18.18
N GLU A 77 -2.81 8.28 19.01
CA GLU A 77 -3.66 9.41 18.64
C GLU A 77 -2.83 10.66 18.31
N ALA A 78 -1.81 10.94 19.12
CA ALA A 78 -0.88 12.03 18.87
C ALA A 78 -0.11 11.83 17.55
N ALA A 79 0.35 10.61 17.29
CA ALA A 79 1.06 10.26 16.04
C ALA A 79 0.16 10.46 14.81
N VAL A 80 -1.10 10.00 14.85
CA VAL A 80 -2.07 10.21 13.76
C VAL A 80 -2.36 11.69 13.55
N SER A 81 -2.64 12.42 14.63
CA SER A 81 -2.96 13.85 14.55
C SER A 81 -1.79 14.64 13.97
N SER A 82 -0.60 14.46 14.50
CA SER A 82 0.62 15.13 14.04
C SER A 82 0.90 14.81 12.55
N LYS A 83 0.83 13.52 12.17
CA LYS A 83 1.09 13.11 10.80
C LYS A 83 0.05 13.66 9.81
N LEU A 84 -1.22 13.71 10.22
CA LEU A 84 -2.27 14.26 9.38
C LEU A 84 -2.03 15.74 9.12
N TYR A 85 -1.84 16.56 10.17
CA TYR A 85 -1.58 17.99 10.04
C TYR A 85 -0.31 18.23 9.19
N GLN A 86 0.78 17.57 9.49
CA GLN A 86 2.02 17.68 8.71
C GLN A 86 1.82 17.35 7.22
N SER A 87 1.07 16.27 6.94
CA SER A 87 0.81 15.85 5.56
C SER A 87 -0.06 16.83 4.80
N LEU A 88 -0.99 17.52 5.48
CA LEU A 88 -1.85 18.53 4.88
C LEU A 88 -1.12 19.86 4.68
N GLU A 89 -0.24 20.23 5.60
CA GLU A 89 0.58 21.45 5.50
C GLU A 89 1.56 21.39 4.31
N LEU A 90 2.09 20.18 4.03
CA LEU A 90 3.01 19.96 2.92
C LEU A 90 2.32 19.75 1.56
N GLU A 91 0.99 19.64 1.55
CA GLU A 91 0.24 19.44 0.32
C GLU A 91 -0.01 20.78 -0.40
N SER A 92 0.42 20.85 -1.65
CA SER A 92 0.27 22.05 -2.49
C SER A 92 -1.02 22.06 -3.33
N ALA A 93 -1.58 20.86 -3.59
CA ALA A 93 -2.82 20.75 -4.35
C ALA A 93 -4.05 21.03 -3.47
N PRO A 94 -5.13 21.59 -4.01
CA PRO A 94 -6.40 21.78 -3.30
C PRO A 94 -6.89 20.46 -2.67
N LEU A 95 -7.35 20.52 -1.42
CA LEU A 95 -7.82 19.32 -0.71
C LEU A 95 -9.25 18.98 -1.13
N LEU A 96 -9.45 17.71 -1.50
CA LEU A 96 -10.78 17.14 -1.72
C LEU A 96 -11.23 16.42 -0.45
N PHE A 97 -12.08 17.08 0.32
CA PHE A 97 -12.72 16.49 1.49
C PHE A 97 -13.82 15.50 1.11
N LYS A 98 -14.18 14.60 2.03
CA LYS A 98 -15.20 13.56 1.84
C LYS A 98 -16.33 13.72 2.84
N LYS A 99 -17.50 13.15 2.55
CA LYS A 99 -18.68 13.25 3.41
C LYS A 99 -18.43 12.79 4.86
N ASP A 100 -17.58 11.79 5.04
CA ASP A 100 -17.19 11.26 6.37
C ASP A 100 -16.02 12.02 7.02
N MET A 101 -15.36 12.87 6.26
CA MET A 101 -14.26 13.74 6.68
C MET A 101 -14.41 15.11 5.98
N PRO A 102 -15.42 15.91 6.37
CA PRO A 102 -15.71 17.19 5.72
C PRO A 102 -14.67 18.28 6.02
N ASP A 103 -13.88 18.08 7.04
CA ASP A 103 -12.78 18.93 7.49
C ASP A 103 -11.70 18.12 8.22
N THR A 104 -10.59 18.76 8.54
CA THR A 104 -9.46 18.13 9.24
C THR A 104 -9.82 17.68 10.64
N ALA A 105 -10.63 18.44 11.39
CA ALA A 105 -11.02 18.10 12.76
C ALA A 105 -11.87 16.81 12.77
N SER A 106 -12.79 16.68 11.83
CA SER A 106 -13.61 15.48 11.62
C SER A 106 -12.75 14.26 11.26
N ALA A 107 -11.72 14.46 10.42
CA ALA A 107 -10.79 13.39 10.07
C ALA A 107 -9.97 12.93 11.29
N VAL A 108 -9.46 13.85 12.10
CA VAL A 108 -8.76 13.53 13.37
C VAL A 108 -9.70 12.76 14.31
N ALA A 109 -10.93 13.25 14.52
CA ALA A 109 -11.89 12.60 15.39
C ALA A 109 -12.27 11.19 14.92
N LEU A 110 -12.39 10.97 13.60
CA LEU A 110 -12.60 9.64 13.03
C LEU A 110 -11.38 8.75 13.29
N GLY A 111 -10.17 9.25 13.07
CA GLY A 111 -8.93 8.51 13.31
C GLY A 111 -8.82 8.03 14.75
N LYS A 112 -9.09 8.89 15.72
CA LYS A 112 -9.07 8.52 17.15
C LYS A 112 -10.05 7.38 17.47
N ARG A 113 -11.31 7.47 17.03
CA ARG A 113 -12.28 6.37 17.24
C ARG A 113 -11.84 5.06 16.57
N MET A 114 -11.21 5.14 15.40
CA MET A 114 -10.70 3.95 14.71
C MET A 114 -9.49 3.35 15.44
N LEU A 115 -8.61 4.19 16.00
CA LEU A 115 -7.47 3.73 16.79
C LEU A 115 -7.89 3.10 18.12
N GLU A 116 -8.92 3.64 18.77
CA GLU A 116 -9.49 3.06 19.99
C GLU A 116 -9.91 1.61 19.75
N VAL A 117 -10.69 1.36 18.68
CA VAL A 117 -11.12 0.00 18.31
C VAL A 117 -9.89 -0.87 17.94
N PHE A 118 -8.96 -0.34 17.16
CA PHE A 118 -7.74 -1.08 16.83
C PHE A 118 -6.94 -1.45 18.09
N HIS A 119 -6.75 -0.52 19.01
CA HIS A 119 -6.00 -0.73 20.25
C HIS A 119 -6.66 -1.79 21.14
N GLN A 120 -8.00 -1.82 21.19
CA GLN A 120 -8.76 -2.81 21.96
C GLN A 120 -8.72 -4.19 21.31
N GLU A 121 -8.99 -4.28 20.01
CA GLU A 121 -9.23 -5.54 19.30
C GLU A 121 -7.98 -6.15 18.66
N ALA A 122 -6.88 -5.38 18.49
CA ALA A 122 -5.65 -5.93 17.90
C ALA A 122 -5.04 -7.01 18.80
N GLU A 123 -4.87 -8.19 18.21
CA GLU A 123 -4.17 -9.30 18.85
C GLU A 123 -2.68 -8.96 19.03
N ILE A 124 -2.12 -9.34 20.17
CA ILE A 124 -0.71 -9.15 20.49
C ILE A 124 -0.01 -10.44 20.91
N ASP A 125 -0.78 -11.49 21.16
CA ASP A 125 -0.28 -12.80 21.62
C ASP A 125 -0.14 -13.78 20.46
N GLY A 126 0.63 -14.83 20.68
CA GLY A 126 0.83 -15.93 19.71
C GLY A 126 1.82 -15.62 18.58
N PHE A 127 2.40 -14.43 18.54
CA PHE A 127 3.43 -14.06 17.57
C PHE A 127 4.45 -13.07 18.16
N ARG A 128 5.56 -12.93 17.46
CA ARG A 128 6.51 -11.85 17.70
C ARG A 128 6.58 -10.93 16.49
N VAL A 129 6.80 -9.64 16.71
CA VAL A 129 7.02 -8.64 15.65
C VAL A 129 8.44 -8.78 15.12
N GLU A 130 8.58 -9.19 13.86
CA GLU A 130 9.88 -9.28 13.17
C GLU A 130 10.32 -7.92 12.62
N ALA A 131 9.41 -7.24 11.92
CA ALA A 131 9.68 -5.94 11.33
C ALA A 131 8.40 -5.10 11.22
N VAL A 132 8.58 -3.78 11.29
CA VAL A 132 7.54 -2.76 11.09
C VAL A 132 8.08 -1.81 10.02
N GLU A 133 7.22 -1.40 9.06
CA GLU A 133 7.55 -0.50 7.94
C GLU A 133 8.87 -0.90 7.25
N MET A 134 8.97 -2.19 6.89
CA MET A 134 10.21 -2.76 6.36
C MET A 134 10.36 -2.47 4.87
N PRO A 135 11.34 -1.64 4.45
CA PRO A 135 11.62 -1.44 3.05
C PRO A 135 12.26 -2.69 2.43
N LEU A 136 11.78 -3.07 1.25
CA LEU A 136 12.27 -4.21 0.48
C LEU A 136 12.43 -3.81 -0.98
N ALA A 137 13.50 -4.31 -1.60
CA ALA A 137 13.74 -4.20 -3.03
C ALA A 137 14.18 -5.56 -3.58
N ALA A 138 13.77 -5.88 -4.79
CA ALA A 138 14.19 -7.11 -5.46
C ALA A 138 14.14 -6.94 -6.98
N ASN A 139 15.07 -7.52 -7.67
CA ASN A 139 15.06 -7.54 -9.13
C ASN A 139 13.85 -8.32 -9.64
N LEU A 140 13.27 -7.83 -10.73
CA LEU A 140 12.21 -8.52 -11.45
C LEU A 140 12.80 -9.48 -12.48
N TYR A 141 12.04 -10.53 -12.77
CA TYR A 141 12.35 -11.49 -13.82
C TYR A 141 11.22 -11.50 -14.86
N ASN A 142 11.58 -11.59 -16.13
CA ASN A 142 10.59 -11.73 -17.18
C ASN A 142 9.97 -13.14 -17.20
N HIS A 143 9.07 -13.39 -18.15
CA HIS A 143 8.37 -14.68 -18.28
C HIS A 143 9.30 -15.87 -18.64
N ARG A 144 10.51 -15.59 -19.12
CA ARG A 144 11.55 -16.59 -19.43
C ARG A 144 12.47 -16.85 -18.23
N GLY A 145 12.32 -16.11 -17.13
CA GLY A 145 13.20 -16.18 -15.97
C GLY A 145 14.50 -15.39 -16.13
N GLU A 146 14.58 -14.50 -17.12
CA GLU A 146 15.72 -13.61 -17.34
C GLU A 146 15.60 -12.38 -16.44
N LEU A 147 16.73 -11.94 -15.90
CA LEU A 147 16.82 -10.77 -15.03
C LEU A 147 16.48 -9.50 -15.82
N MET A 148 15.67 -8.64 -15.22
CA MET A 148 15.34 -7.33 -15.78
C MET A 148 16.14 -6.23 -15.05
N ASP A 149 16.52 -5.16 -15.78
CA ASP A 149 17.23 -4.00 -15.22
C ASP A 149 16.28 -3.06 -14.44
N ILE A 150 15.37 -3.64 -13.69
CA ILE A 150 14.40 -2.90 -12.88
C ILE A 150 14.09 -3.68 -11.61
N GLN A 151 13.93 -2.96 -10.51
CA GLN A 151 13.58 -3.55 -9.22
C GLN A 151 12.11 -3.29 -8.87
N LEU A 152 11.47 -4.31 -8.29
CA LEU A 152 10.26 -4.10 -7.51
C LEU A 152 10.66 -3.55 -6.15
N VAL A 153 10.05 -2.43 -5.74
CA VAL A 153 10.24 -1.86 -4.41
C VAL A 153 8.91 -1.84 -3.66
N GLY A 154 8.97 -1.97 -2.36
CA GLY A 154 7.81 -1.86 -1.48
C GLY A 154 8.22 -1.70 -0.04
N VAL A 155 7.31 -1.15 0.77
CA VAL A 155 7.42 -1.13 2.21
C VAL A 155 6.37 -2.08 2.76
N LEU A 156 6.80 -3.05 3.56
CA LEU A 156 5.91 -4.00 4.22
C LEU A 156 5.51 -3.41 5.56
N ASP A 157 4.22 -3.17 5.76
CA ASP A 157 3.71 -2.52 6.98
C ASP A 157 4.12 -3.29 8.24
N LEU A 158 3.91 -4.62 8.23
CA LEU A 158 4.22 -5.45 9.39
C LEU A 158 4.60 -6.88 8.97
N LEU A 159 5.67 -7.39 9.54
CA LEU A 159 6.05 -8.80 9.45
C LEU A 159 6.02 -9.41 10.84
N ILE A 160 5.25 -10.47 11.01
CA ILE A 160 5.13 -11.21 12.26
C ILE A 160 5.55 -12.67 12.09
N ARG A 161 5.98 -13.29 13.18
CA ARG A 161 6.35 -14.72 13.22
C ARG A 161 5.61 -15.42 14.35
N ASP A 162 4.93 -16.50 14.02
CA ASP A 162 4.25 -17.33 15.01
C ASP A 162 5.25 -18.23 15.80
N SER A 163 4.73 -18.92 16.82
CA SER A 163 5.52 -19.84 17.66
C SER A 163 6.09 -21.04 16.89
N GLN A 164 5.54 -21.35 15.71
CA GLN A 164 6.01 -22.42 14.83
C GLN A 164 7.08 -21.94 13.83
N GLY A 165 7.41 -20.65 13.86
CA GLY A 165 8.38 -20.04 12.97
C GLY A 165 7.84 -19.56 11.62
N ASN A 166 6.53 -19.65 11.37
CA ASN A 166 5.93 -19.18 10.12
C ASN A 166 5.83 -17.66 10.10
N LEU A 167 6.17 -17.06 8.96
CA LEU A 167 6.05 -15.62 8.72
C LEU A 167 4.68 -15.30 8.14
N THR A 168 4.10 -14.19 8.63
CA THR A 168 2.91 -13.57 8.06
C THR A 168 3.21 -12.11 7.69
N ALA A 169 3.00 -11.77 6.44
CA ALA A 169 3.04 -10.40 5.95
C ALA A 169 1.68 -9.77 6.18
N VAL A 170 1.62 -8.71 6.96
CA VAL A 170 0.38 -8.00 7.30
C VAL A 170 0.39 -6.62 6.67
N ASP A 171 -0.74 -6.25 6.08
CA ASP A 171 -0.97 -4.93 5.53
C ASP A 171 -2.21 -4.31 6.21
N HIS A 172 -2.10 -3.06 6.60
CA HIS A 172 -3.13 -2.33 7.29
C HIS A 172 -3.93 -1.44 6.35
N LYS A 173 -5.24 -1.53 6.39
CA LYS A 173 -6.13 -0.72 5.54
C LYS A 173 -7.19 -0.02 6.35
N THR A 174 -7.54 1.18 5.89
CA THR A 174 -8.74 1.89 6.33
C THR A 174 -9.77 1.90 5.20
N SER A 175 -10.96 1.36 5.42
CA SER A 175 -11.96 1.23 4.36
C SER A 175 -13.39 1.40 4.88
N ARG A 176 -14.27 1.97 4.04
CA ARG A 176 -15.73 1.93 4.29
C ARG A 176 -16.35 0.61 3.86
N GLN A 177 -15.77 -0.03 2.85
CA GLN A 177 -16.28 -1.28 2.30
C GLN A 177 -15.57 -2.48 2.92
N ALA A 178 -16.31 -3.56 3.19
CA ALA A 178 -15.72 -4.84 3.51
C ALA A 178 -14.96 -5.39 2.31
N LYS A 179 -13.96 -6.20 2.58
CA LYS A 179 -13.34 -7.01 1.52
C LYS A 179 -14.08 -8.34 1.40
N SER A 180 -14.24 -8.83 0.18
CA SER A 180 -14.58 -10.23 -0.02
C SER A 180 -13.32 -11.10 0.08
N GLN A 181 -13.47 -12.39 0.39
CA GLN A 181 -12.31 -13.30 0.37
C GLN A 181 -11.69 -13.37 -1.03
N ALA A 182 -12.50 -13.32 -2.08
CA ALA A 182 -12.01 -13.31 -3.46
C ALA A 182 -11.13 -12.07 -3.77
N ASP A 183 -11.49 -10.88 -3.26
CA ASP A 183 -10.67 -9.68 -3.39
C ASP A 183 -9.34 -9.83 -2.65
N VAL A 184 -9.36 -10.45 -1.47
CA VAL A 184 -8.16 -10.72 -0.68
C VAL A 184 -7.26 -11.75 -1.38
N ASP A 185 -7.84 -12.81 -1.90
CA ASP A 185 -7.11 -13.88 -2.62
C ASP A 185 -6.53 -13.39 -3.95
N GLY A 186 -7.18 -12.42 -4.59
CA GLY A 186 -6.73 -11.80 -5.84
C GLY A 186 -5.77 -10.61 -5.66
N ASP A 187 -5.52 -10.15 -4.44
CA ASP A 187 -4.81 -8.90 -4.19
C ASP A 187 -3.35 -8.96 -4.61
N LEU A 188 -2.94 -7.97 -5.41
CA LEU A 188 -1.58 -7.90 -5.97
C LEU A 188 -0.56 -7.35 -4.97
N GLN A 189 -0.95 -6.53 -4.00
CA GLN A 189 -0.04 -5.99 -2.99
C GLN A 189 0.49 -7.09 -2.08
N LEU A 190 -0.41 -7.99 -1.62
CA LEU A 190 -0.01 -9.15 -0.82
C LEU A 190 0.87 -10.11 -1.63
N THR A 191 0.64 -10.20 -2.95
CA THR A 191 1.49 -11.00 -3.84
C THR A 191 2.86 -10.36 -4.04
N ALA A 192 2.92 -9.01 -4.15
CA ALA A 192 4.18 -8.27 -4.20
C ALA A 192 5.01 -8.48 -2.92
N TYR A 193 4.38 -8.45 -1.74
CA TYR A 193 5.06 -8.74 -0.48
C TYR A 193 5.63 -10.16 -0.44
N SER A 194 4.85 -11.15 -0.86
CA SER A 194 5.35 -12.53 -0.96
C SER A 194 6.54 -12.65 -1.92
N TYR A 195 6.51 -11.94 -3.05
CA TYR A 195 7.62 -11.90 -4.01
C TYR A 195 8.88 -11.29 -3.37
N LEU A 196 8.73 -10.12 -2.76
CA LEU A 196 9.82 -9.40 -2.09
C LEU A 196 10.44 -10.24 -0.97
N LEU A 197 9.63 -10.88 -0.12
CA LEU A 197 10.13 -11.73 0.96
C LEU A 197 10.92 -12.94 0.43
N ALA A 198 10.45 -13.60 -0.63
CA ALA A 198 11.14 -14.72 -1.24
C ALA A 198 12.44 -14.30 -1.93
N ALA A 199 12.44 -13.19 -2.67
CA ALA A 199 13.61 -12.67 -3.37
C ALA A 199 14.70 -12.18 -2.39
N ASN A 200 14.30 -11.64 -1.25
CA ASN A 200 15.20 -11.25 -0.16
C ASN A 200 15.57 -12.40 0.80
N LYS A 201 15.28 -13.66 0.43
CA LYS A 201 15.62 -14.86 1.19
C LYS A 201 15.05 -14.90 2.62
N ARG A 202 13.95 -14.15 2.87
CA ARG A 202 13.24 -14.18 4.15
C ARG A 202 12.40 -15.43 4.29
N VAL A 203 12.00 -16.02 3.17
CA VAL A 203 11.32 -17.32 3.06
C VAL A 203 11.97 -18.14 1.95
N PHE A 204 11.83 -19.45 2.02
CA PHE A 204 12.31 -20.32 0.94
C PHE A 204 11.57 -20.06 -0.37
N PRO A 205 12.22 -20.14 -1.54
CA PRO A 205 11.59 -19.86 -2.83
C PRO A 205 10.36 -20.72 -3.13
N LYS A 206 10.30 -21.92 -2.60
CA LYS A 206 9.17 -22.86 -2.76
C LYS A 206 8.11 -22.75 -1.66
N ALA A 207 8.38 -22.01 -0.58
CA ALA A 207 7.45 -21.88 0.53
C ALA A 207 6.26 -20.99 0.18
N GLU A 208 5.13 -21.26 0.79
CA GLU A 208 4.01 -20.36 0.85
C GLU A 208 4.26 -19.27 1.91
N VAL A 209 3.77 -18.06 1.64
CA VAL A 209 3.80 -16.93 2.56
C VAL A 209 2.38 -16.67 3.02
N ARG A 210 2.16 -16.68 4.33
CA ARG A 210 0.90 -16.20 4.90
C ARG A 210 0.83 -14.69 4.73
N CYS A 211 -0.33 -14.22 4.30
CA CYS A 211 -0.60 -12.81 4.09
C CYS A 211 -1.91 -12.45 4.78
N GLN A 212 -1.99 -11.23 5.30
CA GLN A 212 -3.14 -10.78 6.06
C GLN A 212 -3.43 -9.31 5.79
N PHE A 213 -4.71 -8.99 5.64
CA PHE A 213 -5.19 -7.61 5.79
C PHE A 213 -5.79 -7.43 7.17
N ASN A 214 -5.39 -6.35 7.83
CA ASN A 214 -6.10 -5.79 8.97
C ASN A 214 -6.84 -4.54 8.49
N VAL A 215 -8.16 -4.61 8.41
CA VAL A 215 -9.01 -3.54 7.86
C VAL A 215 -9.77 -2.86 8.98
N ILE A 216 -9.41 -1.62 9.28
CA ILE A 216 -10.19 -0.80 10.19
C ILE A 216 -11.30 -0.13 9.39
N ARG A 217 -12.55 -0.52 9.67
CA ARG A 217 -13.73 -0.06 8.95
C ARG A 217 -14.13 1.35 9.36
N LYS A 218 -14.21 2.27 8.38
CA LYS A 218 -14.69 3.64 8.55
C LYS A 218 -16.21 3.68 8.64
N LEU A 219 -16.75 3.20 9.74
CA LEU A 219 -18.18 3.15 10.04
C LEU A 219 -18.54 4.14 11.16
N LYS A 220 -19.84 4.35 11.42
CA LYS A 220 -20.31 5.12 12.60
C LYS A 220 -19.75 4.51 13.89
N THR A 221 -19.78 3.19 14.00
CA THR A 221 -19.05 2.39 14.98
C THR A 221 -17.96 1.63 14.22
N PRO A 222 -16.68 2.02 14.32
CA PRO A 222 -15.60 1.33 13.65
C PRO A 222 -15.50 -0.13 14.05
N LYS A 223 -14.85 -0.95 13.22
CA LYS A 223 -14.58 -2.38 13.48
C LYS A 223 -13.22 -2.72 12.92
N LEU A 224 -12.52 -3.63 13.58
CA LEU A 224 -11.34 -4.28 13.02
C LEU A 224 -11.75 -5.61 12.37
N GLU A 225 -11.45 -5.76 11.10
CA GLU A 225 -11.69 -7.00 10.34
C GLU A 225 -10.36 -7.57 9.87
N THR A 226 -10.14 -8.85 10.08
CA THR A 226 -8.93 -9.56 9.67
C THR A 226 -9.25 -10.54 8.55
N TYR A 227 -8.50 -10.46 7.45
CA TYR A 227 -8.64 -11.36 6.30
C TYR A 227 -7.30 -12.04 6.01
N GLN A 228 -7.31 -13.36 5.94
CA GLN A 228 -6.11 -14.16 5.73
C GLN A 228 -6.12 -14.84 4.36
N THR A 229 -4.93 -15.00 3.81
CA THR A 229 -4.69 -15.71 2.55
C THR A 229 -3.25 -16.22 2.49
N THR A 230 -2.88 -16.97 1.46
CA THR A 230 -1.51 -17.41 1.22
C THR A 230 -1.05 -17.08 -0.19
N ARG A 231 0.25 -16.94 -0.38
CA ARG A 231 0.88 -16.71 -1.67
C ARG A 231 2.06 -17.66 -1.87
N GLY A 232 1.87 -18.60 -2.79
CA GLY A 232 2.89 -19.58 -3.15
C GLY A 232 3.71 -19.20 -4.40
N PRO A 233 4.61 -20.08 -4.85
CA PRO A 233 5.48 -19.85 -6.02
C PRO A 233 4.71 -19.55 -7.31
N VAL A 234 3.53 -20.17 -7.50
CA VAL A 234 2.69 -19.97 -8.69
C VAL A 234 2.17 -18.53 -8.74
N ALA A 235 1.68 -18.01 -7.62
CA ALA A 235 1.22 -16.63 -7.51
C ALA A 235 2.37 -15.63 -7.79
N ARG A 236 3.56 -15.87 -7.20
CA ARG A 236 4.76 -15.04 -7.45
C ARG A 236 5.20 -15.04 -8.91
N LYS A 237 5.20 -16.22 -9.57
CA LYS A 237 5.54 -16.34 -11.00
C LYS A 237 4.53 -15.59 -11.87
N ARG A 238 3.24 -15.70 -11.57
CA ARG A 238 2.17 -14.98 -12.28
C ARG A 238 2.32 -13.46 -12.09
N PHE A 239 2.64 -13.02 -10.88
CA PHE A 239 2.90 -11.63 -10.56
C PHE A 239 4.13 -11.08 -11.32
N ALA A 240 5.24 -11.79 -11.34
CA ALA A 240 6.43 -11.41 -12.11
C ALA A 240 6.12 -11.26 -13.61
N LYS A 241 5.31 -12.19 -14.18
CA LYS A 241 4.85 -12.08 -15.57
C LYS A 241 3.98 -10.84 -15.80
N LEU A 242 3.09 -10.52 -14.85
CA LEU A 242 2.27 -9.32 -14.91
C LEU A 242 3.14 -8.05 -14.90
N CYS A 243 4.11 -7.98 -13.99
CA CYS A 243 5.07 -6.87 -13.93
C CYS A 243 5.82 -6.70 -15.27
N ALA A 244 6.35 -7.78 -15.83
CA ALA A 244 7.03 -7.74 -17.11
C ALA A 244 6.12 -7.26 -18.26
N THR A 245 4.83 -7.66 -18.25
CA THR A 245 3.86 -7.21 -19.26
C THR A 245 3.55 -5.72 -19.10
N VAL A 246 3.36 -5.23 -17.87
CA VAL A 246 3.15 -3.80 -17.59
C VAL A 246 4.37 -2.98 -18.04
N LEU A 247 5.58 -3.42 -17.69
CA LEU A 247 6.81 -2.74 -18.07
C LEU A 247 6.99 -2.69 -19.59
N SER A 248 6.67 -3.78 -20.30
CA SER A 248 6.67 -3.80 -21.77
C SER A 248 5.63 -2.80 -22.34
N GLY A 249 4.46 -2.69 -21.74
CA GLY A 249 3.46 -1.68 -22.11
C GLY A 249 3.97 -0.24 -21.93
N ILE A 250 4.63 0.02 -20.80
CA ILE A 250 5.24 1.33 -20.50
C ILE A 250 6.34 1.67 -21.51
N ASP A 251 7.24 0.71 -21.82
CA ASP A 251 8.33 0.88 -22.79
C ASP A 251 7.80 1.15 -24.20
N ASN A 252 6.69 0.52 -24.57
CA ASN A 252 6.02 0.73 -25.86
C ASN A 252 5.02 1.90 -25.84
N GLN A 253 5.00 2.73 -24.78
CA GLN A 253 4.15 3.90 -24.64
C GLN A 253 2.64 3.60 -24.75
N VAL A 254 2.20 2.45 -24.27
CA VAL A 254 0.80 2.04 -24.28
C VAL A 254 0.10 2.58 -23.03
N TYR A 255 -0.59 3.71 -23.16
CA TYR A 255 -1.25 4.42 -22.06
C TYR A 255 -2.74 4.61 -22.35
N LEU A 256 -3.53 3.56 -22.16
CA LEU A 256 -4.95 3.57 -22.46
C LEU A 256 -5.77 4.18 -21.30
N PRO A 257 -6.74 5.07 -21.60
CA PRO A 257 -7.72 5.50 -20.60
C PRO A 257 -8.63 4.33 -20.26
N CYS A 258 -8.87 4.12 -18.95
CA CYS A 258 -9.78 3.09 -18.47
C CYS A 258 -10.90 3.75 -17.66
N ARG A 259 -12.11 3.84 -18.24
CA ARG A 259 -13.27 4.40 -17.55
C ARG A 259 -13.77 3.45 -16.47
N SER A 260 -13.81 3.94 -15.24
CA SER A 260 -14.28 3.20 -14.07
C SER A 260 -14.86 4.16 -13.01
N TRP A 261 -15.35 3.62 -11.91
CA TRP A 261 -15.80 4.39 -10.77
C TRP A 261 -14.67 5.29 -10.18
N LEU A 262 -13.40 4.96 -10.41
CA LEU A 262 -12.24 5.76 -9.99
C LEU A 262 -12.16 7.12 -10.71
N CYS A 263 -12.84 7.28 -11.84
CA CYS A 263 -12.86 8.55 -12.56
C CYS A 263 -13.57 9.67 -11.81
N ALA A 264 -14.49 9.35 -10.90
CA ALA A 264 -15.26 10.33 -10.13
C ALA A 264 -14.37 11.25 -9.27
N ASP A 265 -13.24 10.73 -8.78
CA ASP A 265 -12.30 11.44 -7.92
C ASP A 265 -10.89 11.46 -8.55
N CYS A 266 -10.79 11.41 -9.87
CA CYS A 266 -9.51 11.38 -10.56
C CYS A 266 -8.85 12.75 -10.54
N GLU A 267 -7.66 12.83 -9.98
CA GLU A 267 -6.86 14.07 -9.88
C GLU A 267 -6.29 14.59 -11.22
N TYR A 268 -6.61 13.92 -12.34
CA TYR A 268 -6.24 14.29 -13.70
C TYR A 268 -7.46 14.33 -14.64
N ALA A 269 -8.64 14.61 -14.09
CA ALA A 269 -9.89 14.56 -14.86
C ALA A 269 -9.95 15.58 -15.98
N ALA A 270 -9.43 16.80 -15.77
CA ALA A 270 -9.38 17.83 -16.80
C ALA A 270 -8.40 17.42 -17.92
N ALA A 271 -7.17 17.05 -17.58
CA ALA A 271 -6.18 16.59 -18.56
C ALA A 271 -6.66 15.38 -19.38
N CYS A 272 -7.42 14.47 -18.75
CA CYS A 272 -8.00 13.31 -19.42
C CYS A 272 -9.10 13.69 -20.44
N LYS A 273 -9.80 14.82 -20.25
CA LYS A 273 -10.81 15.29 -21.22
C LYS A 273 -10.19 15.96 -22.44
N GLU A 274 -8.99 16.49 -22.27
CA GLU A 274 -8.24 17.17 -23.35
C GLU A 274 -7.36 16.22 -24.16
N TRP A 275 -7.13 15.01 -23.65
CA TRP A 275 -6.35 13.96 -24.29
C TRP A 275 -7.15 13.24 -25.37
#